data_4e4eb573dc82bfe0c0d81d8a8c8581d7
#
_entry.id   4e4eb573dc82bfe0c0d81d8a8c8581d7
#
_cell.length_a   1.000
_cell.length_b   1.000
_cell.length_c   1.000
_cell.angle_alpha   90.00
_cell.angle_beta   90.00
_cell.angle_gamma   90.00
#
_symmetry.space_group_name_H-M   'P 1'
#
loop_
_entity.id
_entity.type
_entity.pdbx_description
1 polymer ?
#
loop_
_entity_poly.entity_id
_entity_poly.type
_entity_poly.pdbx_seq_one_letter_code
_entity_poly.pdbx_strand_id
1 'polypeptide(L)'
;MWKPHQIIKYQTEVARWPAKDVTATSKLFAPINVGSLALEQRTWIPAMVPWRSNEAGEVTQDVIDLYARFAQGKPGAIVVEATGIRDIASGPLLRISDDRYIEGLKKLVDAVAQASEGQTRLLIQLIDFLNLSLIHISEPTRPY
;
A
#
# COMPACT_ATOMS: atom_id res chain seq x y z
N MET A 1 -29.88 -1.53 22.53
CA MET A 1 -29.31 -0.79 21.37
C MET A 1 -28.33 0.23 21.92
N TRP A 2 -27.03 0.10 21.58
CA TRP A 2 -25.99 1.00 22.06
C TRP A 2 -26.19 2.39 21.44
N LYS A 3 -26.15 3.46 22.27
CA LYS A 3 -26.17 4.84 21.79
C LYS A 3 -24.83 5.49 22.16
N PRO A 4 -24.12 6.11 21.22
CA PRO A 4 -22.89 6.83 21.54
C PRO A 4 -23.20 8.00 22.49
N HIS A 5 -22.38 8.17 23.51
CA HIS A 5 -22.63 9.12 24.59
C HIS A 5 -22.62 10.58 24.15
N GLN A 6 -21.86 10.94 23.15
CA GLN A 6 -21.86 12.27 22.52
C GLN A 6 -21.12 12.26 21.19
N ILE A 7 -21.65 12.93 20.20
CA ILE A 7 -20.88 13.32 19.01
C ILE A 7 -20.25 14.67 19.35
N ILE A 8 -18.98 14.65 19.72
CA ILE A 8 -18.23 15.89 19.91
C ILE A 8 -17.93 16.44 18.50
N LYS A 9 -18.70 17.44 18.08
CA LYS A 9 -18.37 18.20 16.88
C LYS A 9 -17.27 19.19 17.25
N TYR A 10 -16.02 18.86 16.93
CA TYR A 10 -14.98 19.86 16.94
C TYR A 10 -15.23 20.81 15.76
N GLN A 11 -15.51 22.07 16.04
CA GLN A 11 -15.33 23.12 15.05
C GLN A 11 -13.82 23.31 14.90
N THR A 12 -13.25 22.65 13.94
CA THR A 12 -11.88 22.97 13.49
C THR A 12 -11.95 24.35 12.86
N GLU A 13 -11.09 25.26 13.27
CA GLU A 13 -10.85 26.47 12.50
C GLU A 13 -10.61 26.07 11.05
N VAL A 14 -11.20 26.83 10.11
CA VAL A 14 -11.02 26.55 8.69
C VAL A 14 -9.53 26.58 8.41
N ALA A 15 -8.94 25.40 8.22
CA ALA A 15 -7.52 25.29 7.94
C ALA A 15 -7.24 26.08 6.65
N ARG A 16 -6.46 27.14 6.76
CA ARG A 16 -5.95 27.82 5.58
C ARG A 16 -4.82 26.98 5.01
N TRP A 17 -5.06 26.40 3.85
CA TRP A 17 -4.01 25.71 3.13
C TRP A 17 -2.88 26.70 2.81
N PRO A 18 -1.62 26.33 3.01
CA PRO A 18 -0.50 27.19 2.65
C PRO A 18 -0.49 27.44 1.14
N ALA A 19 0.03 28.58 0.75
CA ALA A 19 0.21 28.91 -0.66
C ALA A 19 1.12 27.86 -1.36
N LYS A 20 0.95 27.70 -2.68
CA LYS A 20 1.63 26.67 -3.45
C LYS A 20 3.17 26.77 -3.34
N ASP A 21 3.72 27.95 -3.34
CA ASP A 21 5.15 28.23 -3.18
C ASP A 21 5.67 27.80 -1.80
N VAL A 22 4.91 28.07 -0.73
CA VAL A 22 5.23 27.64 0.64
C VAL A 22 5.15 26.12 0.74
N THR A 23 4.14 25.50 0.11
CA THR A 23 4.00 24.05 0.11
C THR A 23 5.15 23.37 -0.62
N ALA A 24 5.58 23.92 -1.77
CA ALA A 24 6.67 23.38 -2.55
C ALA A 24 8.03 23.39 -1.83
N THR A 25 8.21 24.30 -0.87
CA THR A 25 9.43 24.38 -0.05
C THR A 25 9.37 23.61 1.26
N SER A 26 8.24 22.92 1.53
CA SER A 26 8.06 22.16 2.77
C SER A 26 9.01 20.95 2.82
N LYS A 27 9.44 20.59 4.04
CA LYS A 27 10.27 19.39 4.24
C LYS A 27 9.57 18.09 3.80
N LEU A 28 8.24 18.07 3.76
CA LEU A 28 7.48 16.90 3.33
C LEU A 28 7.76 16.53 1.87
N PHE A 29 7.89 17.55 1.01
CA PHE A 29 8.16 17.38 -0.43
C PHE A 29 9.64 17.53 -0.79
N ALA A 30 10.52 17.69 0.20
CA ALA A 30 11.95 17.75 -0.04
C ALA A 30 12.55 16.34 -0.16
N PRO A 31 13.56 16.14 -1.04
CA PRO A 31 14.22 14.86 -1.18
C PRO A 31 14.91 14.42 0.11
N ILE A 32 15.14 13.11 0.24
CA ILE A 32 15.84 12.50 1.35
C ILE A 32 16.59 11.25 0.90
N ASN A 33 17.79 11.05 1.45
CA ASN A 33 18.55 9.82 1.29
C ASN A 33 18.42 8.98 2.58
N VAL A 34 18.06 7.72 2.42
CA VAL A 34 17.99 6.73 3.52
C VAL A 34 18.98 5.61 3.17
N GLY A 35 20.21 5.73 3.64
CA GLY A 35 21.31 4.90 3.18
C GLY A 35 21.54 5.09 1.67
N SER A 36 21.48 4.02 0.91
CA SER A 36 21.60 4.04 -0.56
C SER A 36 20.30 4.39 -1.29
N LEU A 37 19.16 4.45 -0.57
CA LEU A 37 17.86 4.74 -1.16
C LEU A 37 17.66 6.25 -1.27
N ALA A 38 17.60 6.76 -2.49
CA ALA A 38 17.26 8.14 -2.78
C ALA A 38 15.75 8.26 -3.05
N LEU A 39 15.09 9.15 -2.31
CA LEU A 39 13.67 9.47 -2.45
C LEU A 39 13.52 10.93 -2.86
N GLU A 40 12.71 11.21 -3.87
CA GLU A 40 12.45 12.56 -4.36
C GLU A 40 11.58 13.39 -3.39
N GLN A 41 10.84 12.73 -2.54
CA GLN A 41 10.05 13.34 -1.47
C GLN A 41 9.79 12.33 -0.32
N ARG A 42 9.23 12.80 0.80
CA ARG A 42 9.11 12.02 2.03
C ARG A 42 7.74 11.40 2.25
N THR A 43 6.84 11.49 1.27
CA THR A 43 5.52 10.85 1.36
C THR A 43 5.60 9.38 0.98
N TRP A 44 4.85 8.56 1.69
CA TRP A 44 4.78 7.12 1.46
C TRP A 44 3.33 6.66 1.37
N ILE A 45 3.06 5.77 0.43
CA ILE A 45 1.82 4.98 0.42
C ILE A 45 2.14 3.67 1.14
N PRO A 46 1.52 3.40 2.30
CA PRO A 46 1.77 2.16 3.05
C PRO A 46 1.16 0.95 2.36
N ALA A 47 1.59 -0.24 2.76
CA ALA A 47 0.99 -1.48 2.32
C ALA A 47 -0.47 -1.56 2.79
N MET A 48 -1.38 -1.76 1.86
CA MET A 48 -2.81 -1.94 2.11
C MET A 48 -3.33 -3.00 1.16
N VAL A 49 -4.07 -3.98 1.67
CA VAL A 49 -4.65 -5.04 0.85
C VAL A 49 -5.98 -4.57 0.26
N PRO A 50 -6.07 -4.31 -1.05
CA PRO A 50 -7.28 -3.82 -1.71
C PRO A 50 -8.21 -4.94 -2.18
N TRP A 51 -7.81 -6.22 -2.02
CA TRP A 51 -8.55 -7.40 -2.46
C TRP A 51 -8.83 -7.40 -3.98
N ARG A 52 -7.83 -7.02 -4.78
CA ARG A 52 -7.96 -6.87 -6.24
C ARG A 52 -7.17 -7.90 -7.05
N SER A 53 -6.35 -8.74 -6.41
CA SER A 53 -5.73 -9.88 -7.10
C SER A 53 -6.79 -10.96 -7.39
N ASN A 54 -6.43 -11.96 -8.16
CA ASN A 54 -7.30 -13.13 -8.32
C ASN A 54 -7.06 -14.16 -7.21
N GLU A 55 -7.90 -15.19 -7.16
CA GLU A 55 -7.76 -16.28 -6.18
C GLU A 55 -6.45 -17.07 -6.32
N ALA A 56 -5.83 -17.05 -7.49
CA ALA A 56 -4.52 -17.64 -7.73
C ALA A 56 -3.35 -16.79 -7.20
N GLY A 57 -3.62 -15.56 -6.71
CA GLY A 57 -2.60 -14.64 -6.20
C GLY A 57 -1.83 -13.89 -7.26
N GLU A 58 -2.34 -13.84 -8.49
CA GLU A 58 -1.71 -13.16 -9.62
C GLU A 58 -2.08 -11.68 -9.66
N VAL A 59 -1.18 -10.88 -10.22
CA VAL A 59 -1.43 -9.45 -10.48
C VAL A 59 -2.49 -9.31 -11.56
N THR A 60 -3.60 -8.68 -11.24
CA THR A 60 -4.67 -8.33 -12.19
C THR A 60 -4.47 -6.93 -12.76
N GLN A 61 -5.24 -6.60 -13.81
CA GLN A 61 -5.24 -5.23 -14.34
C GLN A 61 -5.73 -4.22 -13.29
N ASP A 62 -6.70 -4.60 -12.44
CA ASP A 62 -7.21 -3.74 -11.35
C ASP A 62 -6.14 -3.40 -10.32
N VAL A 63 -5.22 -4.33 -10.03
CA VAL A 63 -4.05 -4.09 -9.18
C VAL A 63 -3.11 -3.09 -9.86
N ILE A 64 -2.78 -3.33 -11.14
CA ILE A 64 -1.90 -2.43 -11.91
C ILE A 64 -2.47 -1.01 -11.94
N ASP A 65 -3.75 -0.86 -12.26
CA ASP A 65 -4.42 0.45 -12.39
C ASP A 65 -4.45 1.21 -11.06
N LEU A 66 -4.66 0.49 -9.95
CA LEU A 66 -4.62 1.08 -8.61
C LEU A 66 -3.26 1.67 -8.28
N TYR A 67 -2.20 0.88 -8.45
CA TYR A 67 -0.84 1.32 -8.14
C TYR A 67 -0.34 2.38 -9.12
N ALA A 68 -0.69 2.31 -10.39
CA ALA A 68 -0.41 3.35 -11.35
C ALA A 68 -1.08 4.68 -10.95
N ARG A 69 -2.32 4.64 -10.47
CA ARG A 69 -3.03 5.83 -9.96
C ARG A 69 -2.33 6.44 -8.74
N PHE A 70 -1.86 5.63 -7.81
CA PHE A 70 -1.04 6.13 -6.69
C PHE A 70 0.27 6.76 -7.19
N ALA A 71 0.91 6.13 -8.17
CA ALA A 71 2.17 6.59 -8.71
C ALA A 71 2.07 7.93 -9.47
N GLN A 72 0.90 8.26 -10.05
CA GLN A 72 0.65 9.57 -10.67
C GLN A 72 0.83 10.74 -9.68
N GLY A 73 0.57 10.50 -8.38
CA GLY A 73 0.84 11.48 -7.32
C GLY A 73 2.33 11.64 -6.99
N LYS A 74 3.20 10.85 -7.61
CA LYS A 74 4.66 10.84 -7.42
C LYS A 74 5.08 10.82 -5.95
N PRO A 75 4.51 9.96 -5.08
CA PRO A 75 5.01 9.82 -3.72
C PRO A 75 6.46 9.35 -3.73
N GLY A 76 7.22 9.62 -2.67
CA GLY A 76 8.60 9.16 -2.57
C GLY A 76 8.70 7.64 -2.63
N ALA A 77 7.76 6.94 -2.00
CA ALA A 77 7.69 5.49 -2.08
C ALA A 77 6.24 4.97 -2.04
N ILE A 78 6.03 3.80 -2.63
CA ILE A 78 4.82 2.99 -2.51
C ILE A 78 5.23 1.62 -2.00
N VAL A 79 4.54 1.10 -0.99
CA VAL A 79 4.71 -0.28 -0.54
C VAL A 79 3.54 -1.10 -1.09
N VAL A 80 3.85 -2.04 -1.95
CA VAL A 80 2.86 -3.00 -2.48
C VAL A 80 2.30 -3.81 -1.31
N GLU A 81 1.01 -4.10 -1.38
CA GLU A 81 0.24 -4.87 -0.41
C GLU A 81 0.94 -6.14 0.08
N ALA A 82 0.43 -6.69 1.19
CA ALA A 82 0.89 -7.94 1.73
C ALA A 82 0.89 -9.03 0.66
N THR A 83 2.08 -9.53 0.32
CA THR A 83 2.33 -10.51 -0.74
C THR A 83 2.86 -11.79 -0.13
N GLY A 84 2.12 -12.89 -0.31
CA GLY A 84 2.41 -14.18 0.30
C GLY A 84 3.66 -14.85 -0.28
N ILE A 85 4.56 -15.28 0.61
CA ILE A 85 5.75 -16.06 0.23
C ILE A 85 5.47 -17.56 0.07
N ARG A 86 4.25 -18.00 0.35
CA ARG A 86 3.79 -19.38 0.17
C ARG A 86 2.62 -19.44 -0.80
N ASP A 87 2.50 -20.56 -1.51
CA ASP A 87 1.34 -20.87 -2.36
C ASP A 87 0.21 -21.48 -1.51
N ILE A 88 -0.39 -20.66 -0.65
CA ILE A 88 -1.49 -21.03 0.22
C ILE A 88 -2.72 -20.24 -0.19
N ALA A 89 -3.86 -20.93 -0.28
CA ALA A 89 -5.14 -20.28 -0.53
C ALA A 89 -5.51 -19.34 0.64
N SER A 90 -5.33 -18.05 0.45
CA SER A 90 -5.59 -16.98 1.44
C SER A 90 -6.52 -15.90 0.91
N GLY A 91 -7.35 -16.24 -0.07
CA GLY A 91 -8.18 -15.28 -0.80
C GLY A 91 -7.40 -14.53 -1.89
N PRO A 92 -7.98 -13.45 -2.44
CA PRO A 92 -7.40 -12.68 -3.54
C PRO A 92 -6.26 -11.77 -3.07
N LEU A 93 -5.20 -12.39 -2.57
CA LEU A 93 -3.95 -11.75 -2.13
C LEU A 93 -2.82 -12.07 -3.09
N LEU A 94 -1.97 -11.09 -3.35
CA LEU A 94 -0.79 -11.30 -4.18
C LEU A 94 0.14 -12.37 -3.60
N ARG A 95 0.82 -13.11 -4.47
CA ARG A 95 1.82 -14.10 -4.10
C ARG A 95 3.12 -13.89 -4.87
N ILE A 96 4.21 -14.39 -4.30
CA ILE A 96 5.57 -14.33 -4.87
C ILE A 96 6.32 -15.66 -4.65
N SER A 97 5.59 -16.71 -4.37
CA SER A 97 6.14 -18.04 -4.01
C SER A 97 6.68 -18.85 -5.19
N ASP A 98 6.47 -18.42 -6.43
CA ASP A 98 6.78 -19.17 -7.63
C ASP A 98 7.11 -18.22 -8.79
N ASP A 99 7.90 -18.68 -9.75
CA ASP A 99 8.33 -17.89 -10.92
C ASP A 99 7.15 -17.45 -11.81
N ARG A 100 6.01 -18.14 -11.77
CA ARG A 100 4.79 -17.75 -12.51
C ARG A 100 4.28 -16.35 -12.15
N TYR A 101 4.62 -15.85 -10.97
CA TYR A 101 4.19 -14.51 -10.52
C TYR A 101 5.08 -13.37 -11.03
N ILE A 102 6.31 -13.69 -11.51
CA ILE A 102 7.31 -12.69 -11.91
C ILE A 102 6.77 -11.78 -13.00
N GLU A 103 6.13 -12.33 -14.04
CA GLU A 103 5.64 -11.54 -15.17
C GLU A 103 4.58 -10.51 -14.75
N GLY A 104 3.65 -10.89 -13.87
CA GLY A 104 2.64 -9.98 -13.33
C GLY A 104 3.25 -8.89 -12.46
N LEU A 105 4.16 -9.26 -11.57
CA LEU A 105 4.87 -8.31 -10.72
C LEU A 105 5.73 -7.34 -11.52
N LYS A 106 6.35 -7.81 -12.60
CA LYS A 106 7.12 -6.96 -13.51
C LYS A 106 6.24 -5.92 -14.18
N LYS A 107 5.07 -6.32 -14.69
CA LYS A 107 4.08 -5.37 -15.26
C LYS A 107 3.66 -4.30 -14.25
N LEU A 108 3.49 -4.68 -13.00
CA LEU A 108 3.19 -3.75 -11.91
C LEU A 108 4.32 -2.75 -11.69
N VAL A 109 5.57 -3.22 -11.65
CA VAL A 109 6.76 -2.37 -11.51
C VAL A 109 6.86 -1.37 -12.68
N ASP A 110 6.70 -1.86 -13.90
CA ASP A 110 6.79 -1.04 -15.11
C ASP A 110 5.69 0.03 -15.13
N ALA A 111 4.45 -0.32 -14.76
CA ALA A 111 3.33 0.61 -14.69
C ALA A 111 3.55 1.73 -13.64
N VAL A 112 4.08 1.39 -12.47
CA VAL A 112 4.42 2.37 -11.44
C VAL A 112 5.56 3.28 -11.90
N ALA A 113 6.60 2.72 -12.49
CA ALA A 113 7.73 3.48 -13.03
C ALA A 113 7.27 4.45 -14.12
N GLN A 114 6.43 4.01 -15.05
CA GLN A 114 5.88 4.85 -16.10
C GLN A 114 5.00 5.97 -15.53
N ALA A 115 4.05 5.63 -14.64
CA ALA A 115 3.09 6.59 -14.10
C ALA A 115 3.74 7.66 -13.22
N SER A 116 4.84 7.33 -12.54
CA SER A 116 5.62 8.26 -11.70
C SER A 116 6.77 8.95 -12.42
N GLU A 117 6.99 8.66 -13.71
CA GLU A 117 8.18 9.12 -14.45
C GLU A 117 9.49 8.71 -13.73
N GLY A 118 9.51 7.55 -13.10
CA GLY A 118 10.65 7.01 -12.36
C GLY A 118 10.92 7.64 -10.99
N GLN A 119 10.08 8.57 -10.54
CA GLN A 119 10.30 9.32 -9.29
C GLN A 119 9.90 8.55 -8.03
N THR A 120 8.98 7.59 -8.14
CA THR A 120 8.49 6.79 -7.01
C THR A 120 9.28 5.49 -6.86
N ARG A 121 9.74 5.21 -5.65
CA ARG A 121 10.35 3.91 -5.32
C ARG A 121 9.26 2.92 -4.94
N LEU A 122 9.35 1.71 -5.51
CA LEU A 122 8.41 0.62 -5.21
C LEU A 122 9.07 -0.38 -4.28
N LEU A 123 8.41 -0.65 -3.17
CA LEU A 123 8.74 -1.68 -2.19
C LEU A 123 7.61 -2.71 -2.17
N ILE A 124 7.83 -3.85 -1.55
CA ILE A 124 6.82 -4.89 -1.38
C ILE A 124 6.81 -5.37 0.06
N GLN A 125 5.61 -5.53 0.63
CA GLN A 125 5.46 -6.16 1.94
C GLN A 125 5.38 -7.67 1.76
N LEU A 126 6.40 -8.38 2.23
CA LEU A 126 6.39 -9.84 2.26
C LEU A 126 5.68 -10.33 3.52
N ILE A 127 4.81 -11.32 3.36
CA ILE A 127 4.08 -11.93 4.47
C ILE A 127 4.07 -13.44 4.36
N ASP A 128 4.25 -14.11 5.49
CA ASP A 128 4.03 -15.55 5.62
C ASP A 128 2.63 -15.79 6.14
N PHE A 129 1.70 -16.10 5.24
CA PHE A 129 0.36 -16.53 5.63
C PHE A 129 0.43 -17.96 6.16
N LEU A 130 0.20 -18.08 7.45
CA LEU A 130 -0.04 -19.39 8.04
C LEU A 130 -1.42 -19.87 7.57
N ASN A 131 -1.55 -21.17 7.33
CA ASN A 131 -2.85 -21.79 7.02
C ASN A 131 -3.70 -21.84 8.30
N LEU A 132 -4.07 -20.67 8.80
CA LEU A 132 -4.95 -20.55 9.96
C LEU A 132 -6.39 -20.68 9.47
N SER A 133 -7.13 -21.66 10.01
CA SER A 133 -8.56 -21.73 9.74
C SER A 133 -9.25 -20.45 10.23
N LEU A 134 -10.36 -20.08 9.61
CA LEU A 134 -11.18 -18.93 10.03
C LEU A 134 -11.56 -18.98 11.52
N ILE A 135 -11.64 -20.17 12.12
CA ILE A 135 -11.89 -20.36 13.54
C ILE A 135 -10.76 -19.77 14.40
N HIS A 136 -9.50 -19.87 13.96
CA HIS A 136 -8.36 -19.32 14.68
C HIS A 136 -8.24 -17.78 14.53
N ILE A 137 -8.84 -17.22 13.49
CA ILE A 137 -8.84 -15.76 13.23
C ILE A 137 -10.03 -15.10 13.94
N SER A 138 -11.18 -15.78 14.05
CA SER A 138 -12.42 -15.22 14.59
C SER A 138 -12.59 -15.38 16.11
N GLU A 139 -11.81 -16.25 16.75
CA GLU A 139 -11.77 -16.35 18.21
C GLU A 139 -10.44 -15.84 18.76
N PRO A 140 -10.34 -14.54 19.09
CA PRO A 140 -9.29 -14.11 19.99
C PRO A 140 -9.49 -14.85 21.29
N THR A 141 -8.51 -15.69 21.66
CA THR A 141 -8.39 -16.44 22.90
C THR A 141 -9.33 -15.93 23.99
N ARG A 142 -10.44 -16.65 24.22
CA ARG A 142 -11.18 -16.47 25.48
C ARG A 142 -10.22 -16.87 26.60
N PRO A 143 -9.93 -16.01 27.56
CA PRO A 143 -9.28 -16.45 28.77
C PRO A 143 -10.23 -17.42 29.46
N TYR A 144 -9.77 -18.63 29.72
CA TYR A 144 -10.48 -19.62 30.53
C TYR A 144 -10.59 -19.12 31.96
#